data_9e86b38c1868bff4d814fc8f1ca192c1
#
_entry.id   9e86b38c1868bff4d814fc8f1ca192c1
#
_cell.length_a   1.000
_cell.length_b   1.000
_cell.length_c   1.000
_cell.angle_alpha   90.00
_cell.angle_beta   90.00
_cell.angle_gamma   90.00
#
_symmetry.space_group_name_H-M   'P 1'
#
loop_
_entity.id
_entity.type
_entity.pdbx_description
1 polymer ?
#
loop_
_entity_poly.entity_id
_entity_poly.type
_entity_poly.pdbx_seq_one_letter_code
_entity_poly.pdbx_strand_id
1 'polypeptide(L)'
;MDNHDLNAIIAGASGLVGDELLHQLLANKRFKHIYALSRRDLPFHSSKLHQIIDPLLRINSWEHETPQPQYGFICLGTTKRKAGSKSALAAVDLDLVKDVATTMKNLGVKHIIVVSTLVHQATLLPITYAAKEKWSKQSLRWGLNTAFLFDQAL
;
A
#
# COMPACT_ATOMS: atom_id res chain seq x y z
N MET A 1 -14.61 -22.50 15.03
CA MET A 1 -13.87 -21.85 13.92
C MET A 1 -13.89 -20.35 14.18
N ASP A 2 -12.77 -19.83 14.58
CA ASP A 2 -12.66 -18.40 14.86
C ASP A 2 -12.75 -17.63 13.54
N ASN A 3 -13.96 -17.17 13.27
CA ASN A 3 -14.23 -16.32 12.14
C ASN A 3 -13.79 -14.91 12.50
N HIS A 4 -12.47 -14.71 12.63
CA HIS A 4 -11.93 -13.38 12.88
C HIS A 4 -12.20 -12.51 11.66
N ASP A 5 -13.09 -11.55 11.85
CA ASP A 5 -13.34 -10.51 10.86
C ASP A 5 -12.03 -9.77 10.58
N LEU A 6 -11.68 -9.68 9.30
CA LEU A 6 -10.45 -9.05 8.85
C LEU A 6 -10.72 -7.59 8.48
N ASN A 7 -9.78 -6.74 8.79
CA ASN A 7 -9.79 -5.35 8.35
C ASN A 7 -8.51 -5.05 7.60
N ALA A 8 -8.61 -4.25 6.56
CA ALA A 8 -7.49 -3.89 5.71
C ALA A 8 -7.39 -2.39 5.50
N ILE A 9 -6.17 -1.92 5.26
CA ILE A 9 -5.91 -0.58 4.76
C ILE A 9 -5.14 -0.69 3.45
N ILE A 10 -5.57 0.06 2.45
CA ILE A 10 -4.93 0.11 1.14
C ILE A 10 -4.53 1.53 0.79
N ALA A 11 -3.29 1.73 0.34
CA ALA A 11 -2.81 2.95 -0.26
C ALA A 11 -2.51 2.72 -1.74
N GLY A 12 -2.94 3.66 -2.60
CA GLY A 12 -2.75 3.55 -4.05
C GLY A 12 -3.92 2.89 -4.79
N ALA A 13 -5.12 2.88 -4.20
CA ALA A 13 -6.32 2.31 -4.82
C ALA A 13 -6.80 3.04 -6.09
N SER A 14 -6.26 4.21 -6.40
CA SER A 14 -6.54 4.92 -7.67
C SER A 14 -5.70 4.45 -8.85
N GLY A 15 -4.70 3.61 -8.63
CA GLY A 15 -3.88 2.99 -9.70
C GLY A 15 -4.49 1.70 -10.19
N LEU A 16 -3.99 1.19 -11.32
CA LEU A 16 -4.53 -0.01 -11.98
C LEU A 16 -4.56 -1.23 -11.05
N VAL A 17 -3.44 -1.55 -10.41
CA VAL A 17 -3.34 -2.71 -9.51
C VAL A 17 -4.10 -2.49 -8.21
N GLY A 18 -3.99 -1.28 -7.65
CA GLY A 18 -4.68 -0.94 -6.40
C GLY A 18 -6.20 -0.92 -6.55
N ASP A 19 -6.70 -0.47 -7.70
CA ASP A 19 -8.12 -0.50 -8.04
C ASP A 19 -8.67 -1.93 -8.07
N GLU A 20 -8.01 -2.82 -8.80
CA GLU A 20 -8.37 -4.23 -8.89
C GLU A 20 -8.31 -4.91 -7.51
N LEU A 21 -7.26 -4.64 -6.74
CA LEU A 21 -7.15 -5.18 -5.39
C LEU A 21 -8.25 -4.67 -4.46
N LEU A 22 -8.61 -3.39 -4.55
CA LEU A 22 -9.71 -2.83 -3.78
C LEU A 22 -11.04 -3.55 -4.10
N HIS A 23 -11.33 -3.79 -5.38
CA HIS A 23 -12.52 -4.55 -5.79
C HIS A 23 -12.53 -5.97 -5.20
N GLN A 24 -11.40 -6.68 -5.24
CA GLN A 24 -11.28 -8.01 -4.67
C GLN A 24 -11.46 -8.02 -3.14
N LEU A 25 -10.89 -7.04 -2.44
CA LEU A 25 -11.07 -6.88 -1.00
C LEU A 25 -12.54 -6.61 -0.64
N LEU A 26 -13.22 -5.75 -1.40
CA LEU A 26 -14.64 -5.44 -1.20
C LEU A 26 -15.54 -6.65 -1.45
N ALA A 27 -15.23 -7.47 -2.45
CA ALA A 27 -15.94 -8.70 -2.76
C ALA A 27 -15.72 -9.81 -1.73
N ASN A 28 -14.60 -9.81 -1.03
CA ASN A 28 -14.25 -10.85 -0.07
C ASN A 28 -15.03 -10.68 1.25
N LYS A 29 -15.85 -11.69 1.58
CA LYS A 29 -16.72 -11.68 2.77
C LYS A 29 -15.96 -11.68 4.10
N ARG A 30 -14.69 -12.08 4.10
CA ARG A 30 -13.85 -12.10 5.31
C ARG A 30 -13.42 -10.69 5.74
N PHE A 31 -13.30 -9.75 4.80
CA PHE A 31 -12.99 -8.35 5.13
C PHE A 31 -14.28 -7.60 5.47
N LYS A 32 -14.31 -7.00 6.64
CA LYS A 32 -15.45 -6.22 7.16
C LYS A 32 -15.26 -4.72 6.97
N HIS A 33 -14.06 -4.23 7.27
CA HIS A 33 -13.71 -2.83 7.09
C HIS A 33 -12.46 -2.71 6.21
N ILE A 34 -12.57 -1.86 5.19
CA ILE A 34 -11.50 -1.57 4.26
C ILE A 34 -11.30 -0.07 4.25
N TYR A 35 -10.13 0.36 4.65
CA TYR A 35 -9.73 1.75 4.69
C TYR A 35 -8.91 2.08 3.45
N ALA A 36 -9.38 3.01 2.63
CA ALA A 36 -8.64 3.46 1.46
C ALA A 36 -7.98 4.80 1.76
N LEU A 37 -6.66 4.78 1.90
CA LEU A 37 -5.85 5.96 2.06
C LEU A 37 -5.50 6.53 0.68
N SER A 38 -5.99 7.70 0.36
CA SER A 38 -5.87 8.31 -0.96
C SER A 38 -5.67 9.83 -0.89
N ARG A 39 -5.16 10.41 -1.96
CA ARG A 39 -4.98 11.87 -2.06
C ARG A 39 -6.24 12.60 -2.47
N ARG A 40 -7.18 11.87 -3.05
CA ARG A 40 -8.45 12.38 -3.59
C ARG A 40 -9.54 11.35 -3.37
N ASP A 41 -10.77 11.80 -3.42
CA ASP A 41 -11.92 10.92 -3.36
C ASP A 41 -11.88 9.86 -4.47
N LEU A 42 -12.25 8.64 -4.11
CA LEU A 42 -12.33 7.52 -5.03
C LEU A 42 -13.79 7.33 -5.44
N PRO A 43 -14.07 7.02 -6.71
CA PRO A 43 -15.43 6.86 -7.21
C PRO A 43 -16.05 5.51 -6.79
N PHE A 44 -15.84 5.11 -5.54
CA PHE A 44 -16.32 3.83 -4.99
C PHE A 44 -17.20 4.07 -3.78
N HIS A 45 -18.31 3.34 -3.72
CA HIS A 45 -19.21 3.36 -2.59
C HIS A 45 -19.51 1.93 -2.13
N SER A 46 -19.24 1.64 -0.87
CA SER A 46 -19.56 0.36 -0.25
C SER A 46 -19.70 0.57 1.25
N SER A 47 -20.59 -0.18 1.89
CA SER A 47 -20.74 -0.15 3.36
C SER A 47 -19.49 -0.60 4.10
N LYS A 48 -18.59 -1.32 3.44
CA LYS A 48 -17.31 -1.77 3.98
C LYS A 48 -16.17 -0.77 3.77
N LEU A 49 -16.34 0.20 2.86
CA LEU A 49 -15.29 1.11 2.44
C LEU A 49 -15.31 2.39 3.24
N HIS A 50 -14.19 2.69 3.87
CA HIS A 50 -13.94 3.94 4.58
C HIS A 50 -12.80 4.69 3.88
N GLN A 51 -13.11 5.83 3.29
CA GLN A 51 -12.11 6.62 2.59
C GLN A 51 -11.41 7.58 3.57
N ILE A 52 -10.08 7.57 3.56
CA ILE A 52 -9.23 8.49 4.31
C ILE A 52 -8.48 9.32 3.28
N ILE A 53 -8.85 10.60 3.19
CA ILE A 53 -8.31 11.50 2.19
C ILE A 53 -7.27 12.40 2.84
N ASP A 54 -6.03 12.27 2.42
CA ASP A 54 -4.92 13.09 2.85
C ASP A 54 -3.91 13.29 1.72
N PRO A 55 -3.55 14.54 1.37
CA PRO A 55 -2.63 14.82 0.27
C PRO A 55 -1.23 14.21 0.43
N LEU A 56 -0.80 13.97 1.67
CA LEU A 56 0.50 13.39 2.00
C LEU A 56 0.40 11.89 2.34
N LEU A 57 -0.80 11.30 2.21
CA LEU A 57 -1.08 9.91 2.57
C LEU A 57 -0.71 9.59 4.04
N ARG A 58 -1.01 10.51 4.94
CA ARG A 58 -0.79 10.37 6.38
C ARG A 58 -2.11 10.18 7.10
N ILE A 59 -2.05 9.54 8.25
CA ILE A 59 -3.18 9.40 9.16
C ILE A 59 -2.73 10.02 10.48
N ASN A 60 -3.30 11.19 10.77
CA ASN A 60 -2.91 11.99 11.94
C ASN A 60 -3.68 11.59 13.20
N SER A 61 -4.85 10.99 13.04
CA SER A 61 -5.69 10.51 14.15
C SER A 61 -6.43 9.24 13.75
N TRP A 62 -6.64 8.38 14.73
CA TRP A 62 -7.46 7.19 14.60
C TRP A 62 -8.42 7.13 15.78
N GLU A 63 -9.71 7.08 15.50
CA GLU A 63 -10.71 7.02 16.56
C GLU A 63 -10.63 5.68 17.30
N HIS A 64 -10.67 5.73 18.61
CA HIS A 64 -10.44 4.58 19.48
C HIS A 64 -11.44 3.43 19.23
N GLU A 65 -12.65 3.75 18.81
CA GLU A 65 -13.71 2.77 18.53
C GLU A 65 -13.66 2.22 17.09
N THR A 66 -12.84 2.81 16.22
CA THR A 66 -12.70 2.37 14.83
C THR A 66 -11.90 1.06 14.77
N PRO A 67 -12.43 -0.01 14.16
CA PRO A 67 -11.71 -1.28 14.06
C PRO A 67 -10.36 -1.11 13.35
N GLN A 68 -9.29 -1.55 14.01
CA GLN A 68 -7.93 -1.42 13.46
C GLN A 68 -7.69 -2.40 12.30
N PRO A 69 -7.00 -1.98 11.23
CA PRO A 69 -6.60 -2.87 10.17
C PRO A 69 -5.45 -3.80 10.59
N GLN A 70 -5.58 -5.09 10.30
CA GLN A 70 -4.53 -6.09 10.48
C GLN A 70 -3.62 -6.20 9.26
N TYR A 71 -4.16 -5.94 8.08
CA TYR A 71 -3.48 -6.04 6.79
C TYR A 71 -3.33 -4.67 6.13
N GLY A 72 -2.13 -4.38 5.66
CA GLY A 72 -1.83 -3.18 4.90
C GLY A 72 -1.38 -3.53 3.49
N PHE A 73 -1.96 -2.88 2.50
CA PHE A 73 -1.59 -3.03 1.09
C PHE A 73 -1.06 -1.71 0.57
N ILE A 74 0.14 -1.72 0.01
CA ILE A 74 0.76 -0.54 -0.58
C ILE A 74 0.94 -0.79 -2.07
N CYS A 75 0.08 -0.16 -2.87
CA CYS A 75 0.06 -0.22 -4.33
C CYS A 75 0.50 1.11 -4.93
N LEU A 76 1.42 1.78 -4.26
CA LEU A 76 1.97 3.05 -4.70
C LEU A 76 3.08 2.82 -5.70
N GLY A 77 3.08 3.58 -6.77
CA GLY A 77 4.11 3.60 -7.78
C GLY A 77 3.73 4.54 -8.90
N THR A 78 4.71 4.91 -9.69
CA THR A 78 4.50 5.71 -10.89
C THR A 78 5.42 5.25 -12.00
N THR A 79 5.04 5.50 -13.24
CA THR A 79 5.93 5.25 -14.38
C THR A 79 6.93 6.41 -14.52
N LYS A 80 8.09 6.13 -15.09
CA LYS A 80 9.10 7.16 -15.40
C LYS A 80 8.48 8.35 -16.18
N ARG A 81 7.53 8.07 -17.06
CA ARG A 81 6.82 9.09 -17.82
C ARG A 81 6.01 10.04 -16.93
N LYS A 82 5.36 9.52 -15.88
CA LYS A 82 4.59 10.33 -14.93
C LYS A 82 5.49 11.06 -13.93
N ALA A 83 6.59 10.43 -13.51
CA ALA A 83 7.52 11.00 -12.55
C ALA A 83 8.44 12.05 -13.16
N GLY A 84 8.69 12.00 -14.49
CA GLY A 84 9.55 12.93 -15.21
C GLY A 84 11.06 12.65 -15.09
N SER A 85 11.53 12.03 -14.00
CA SER A 85 12.93 11.71 -13.79
C SER A 85 13.16 10.44 -12.98
N LYS A 86 14.38 9.90 -13.01
CA LYS A 86 14.76 8.72 -12.19
C LYS A 86 14.73 9.03 -10.69
N SER A 87 15.12 10.22 -10.30
CA SER A 87 15.11 10.63 -8.89
C SER A 87 13.69 10.80 -8.35
N ALA A 88 12.78 11.37 -9.14
CA ALA A 88 11.36 11.46 -8.79
C ALA A 88 10.71 10.08 -8.69
N LEU A 89 11.07 9.14 -9.59
CA LEU A 89 10.61 7.75 -9.52
C LEU A 89 11.09 7.07 -8.24
N ALA A 90 12.37 7.22 -7.89
CA ALA A 90 12.93 6.65 -6.67
C ALA A 90 12.31 7.25 -5.40
N ALA A 91 12.00 8.54 -5.39
CA ALA A 91 11.31 9.20 -4.29
C ALA A 91 9.90 8.64 -4.10
N VAL A 92 9.12 8.46 -5.18
CA VAL A 92 7.79 7.85 -5.10
C VAL A 92 7.87 6.39 -4.63
N ASP A 93 8.80 5.62 -5.18
CA ASP A 93 8.87 4.17 -4.91
C ASP A 93 9.49 3.86 -3.53
N LEU A 94 10.33 4.72 -2.99
CA LEU A 94 11.02 4.45 -1.73
C LEU A 94 10.49 5.30 -0.57
N ASP A 95 10.55 6.61 -0.69
CA ASP A 95 10.27 7.50 0.45
C ASP A 95 8.78 7.51 0.77
N LEU A 96 7.92 7.58 -0.23
CA LEU A 96 6.47 7.53 -0.03
C LEU A 96 6.01 6.17 0.51
N VAL A 97 6.55 5.06 0.00
CA VAL A 97 6.25 3.72 0.51
C VAL A 97 6.67 3.58 1.97
N LYS A 98 7.83 4.12 2.35
CA LYS A 98 8.30 4.14 3.74
C LYS A 98 7.37 4.94 4.65
N ASP A 99 6.98 6.13 4.23
CA ASP A 99 6.10 7.01 5.00
C ASP A 99 4.74 6.33 5.23
N VAL A 100 4.15 5.77 4.19
CA VAL A 100 2.88 5.05 4.27
C VAL A 100 3.00 3.80 5.14
N ALA A 101 4.06 3.02 5.00
CA ALA A 101 4.25 1.84 5.84
C ALA A 101 4.50 2.19 7.31
N THR A 102 5.20 3.29 7.58
CA THR A 102 5.36 3.82 8.94
C THR A 102 4.01 4.23 9.53
N THR A 103 3.18 4.90 8.74
CA THR A 103 1.81 5.24 9.12
C THR A 103 1.00 3.98 9.46
N MET A 104 1.03 2.97 8.60
CA MET A 104 0.33 1.70 8.84
C MET A 104 0.84 0.97 10.08
N LYS A 105 2.15 0.94 10.28
CA LYS A 105 2.77 0.36 11.48
C LYS A 105 2.28 1.05 12.75
N ASN A 106 2.23 2.37 12.76
CA ASN A 106 1.78 3.15 13.91
C ASN A 106 0.29 2.91 14.23
N LEU A 107 -0.51 2.51 13.24
CA LEU A 107 -1.89 2.06 13.42
C LEU A 107 -2.00 0.62 13.97
N GLY A 108 -0.91 -0.10 14.12
CA GLY A 108 -0.92 -1.49 14.59
C GLY A 108 -1.11 -2.53 13.50
N VAL A 109 -0.94 -2.18 12.22
CA VAL A 109 -0.95 -3.15 11.11
C VAL A 109 0.19 -4.14 11.30
N LYS A 110 -0.15 -5.44 11.24
CA LYS A 110 0.81 -6.53 11.47
C LYS A 110 1.41 -7.11 10.19
N HIS A 111 0.64 -7.07 9.11
CA HIS A 111 1.03 -7.64 7.81
C HIS A 111 0.97 -6.55 6.75
N ILE A 112 2.12 -6.19 6.19
CA ILE A 112 2.20 -5.21 5.10
C ILE A 112 2.63 -5.91 3.82
N ILE A 113 1.82 -5.74 2.78
CA ILE A 113 2.06 -6.25 1.44
C ILE A 113 2.35 -5.07 0.52
N VAL A 114 3.54 -5.04 -0.05
CA VAL A 114 3.93 -4.03 -1.02
C VAL A 114 3.86 -4.62 -2.41
N VAL A 115 3.01 -4.04 -3.24
CA VAL A 115 2.93 -4.39 -4.67
C VAL A 115 3.93 -3.55 -5.43
N SER A 116 4.84 -4.19 -6.17
CA SER A 116 5.88 -3.53 -6.94
C SER A 116 5.98 -4.15 -8.33
N THR A 117 6.04 -3.30 -9.34
CA THR A 117 6.29 -3.73 -10.73
C THR A 117 7.77 -3.88 -10.98
N LEU A 118 8.18 -5.02 -11.54
CA LEU A 118 9.49 -5.19 -12.18
C LEU A 118 9.39 -4.61 -13.60
N VAL A 119 9.80 -3.35 -13.77
CA VAL A 119 9.96 -2.83 -15.13
C VAL A 119 11.20 -3.47 -15.72
N HIS A 120 10.98 -4.27 -16.75
CA HIS A 120 12.03 -5.00 -17.48
C HIS A 120 12.81 -4.06 -18.41
N GLN A 121 13.52 -3.10 -17.82
CA GLN A 121 14.51 -2.30 -18.52
C GLN A 121 15.84 -2.37 -17.75
N ALA A 122 16.87 -2.87 -18.43
CA ALA A 122 18.20 -3.11 -17.87
C ALA A 122 18.85 -1.90 -17.16
N THR A 123 18.32 -0.71 -17.34
CA THR A 123 18.81 0.53 -16.74
C THR A 123 18.17 0.88 -15.38
N LEU A 124 17.03 0.27 -15.04
CA LEU A 124 16.28 0.57 -13.81
C LEU A 124 16.41 -0.53 -12.73
N LEU A 125 16.86 -1.72 -13.12
CA LEU A 125 17.03 -2.86 -12.24
C LEU A 125 17.90 -2.59 -10.99
N PRO A 126 19.05 -1.89 -11.08
CA PRO A 126 19.88 -1.67 -9.90
C PRO A 126 19.23 -0.79 -8.83
N ILE A 127 18.47 0.23 -9.25
CA ILE A 127 17.88 1.20 -8.32
C ILE A 127 16.67 0.61 -7.61
N THR A 128 15.79 -0.04 -8.33
CA THR A 128 14.59 -0.67 -7.76
C THR A 128 14.95 -1.88 -6.91
N TYR A 129 15.96 -2.67 -7.31
CA TYR A 129 16.43 -3.80 -6.53
C TYR A 129 17.11 -3.36 -5.23
N ALA A 130 18.00 -2.38 -5.29
CA ALA A 130 18.64 -1.80 -4.11
C ALA A 130 17.65 -1.14 -3.15
N ALA A 131 16.63 -0.47 -3.69
CA ALA A 131 15.56 0.11 -2.90
C ALA A 131 14.74 -0.98 -2.17
N LYS A 132 14.42 -2.07 -2.84
CA LYS A 132 13.71 -3.23 -2.27
C LYS A 132 14.53 -3.93 -1.20
N GLU A 133 15.81 -4.14 -1.43
CA GLU A 133 16.70 -4.76 -0.45
C GLU A 133 16.82 -3.90 0.82
N LYS A 134 17.00 -2.60 0.66
CA LYS A 134 17.04 -1.64 1.77
C LYS A 134 15.72 -1.63 2.55
N TRP A 135 14.59 -1.67 1.84
CA TRP A 135 13.26 -1.76 2.44
C TRP A 135 13.07 -3.07 3.21
N SER A 136 13.40 -4.22 2.61
CA SER A 136 13.27 -5.52 3.26
C SER A 136 14.06 -5.60 4.56
N LYS A 137 15.31 -5.08 4.56
CA LYS A 137 16.12 -5.01 5.77
C LYS A 137 15.50 -4.10 6.84
N GLN A 138 14.86 -3.02 6.43
CA GLN A 138 14.24 -2.08 7.37
C GLN A 138 12.91 -2.62 7.92
N SER A 139 12.09 -3.29 7.11
CA SER A 139 10.85 -3.90 7.56
C SER A 139 11.10 -5.03 8.56
N LEU A 140 12.14 -5.82 8.37
CA LEU A 140 12.58 -6.82 9.35
C LEU A 140 12.98 -6.19 10.69
N ARG A 141 13.67 -5.05 10.68
CA ARG A 141 13.99 -4.31 11.91
C ARG A 141 12.74 -3.82 12.65
N TRP A 142 11.65 -3.61 11.95
CA TRP A 142 10.38 -3.18 12.54
C TRP A 142 9.50 -4.35 13.00
N GLY A 143 9.94 -5.60 12.78
CA GLY A 143 9.16 -6.78 13.12
C GLY A 143 7.89 -6.94 12.27
N LEU A 144 7.89 -6.39 11.05
CA LEU A 144 6.78 -6.50 10.11
C LEU A 144 6.96 -7.70 9.19
N ASN A 145 5.90 -8.50 9.05
CA ASN A 145 5.82 -9.47 7.98
C ASN A 145 5.50 -8.74 6.67
N THR A 146 6.50 -8.59 5.82
CA THR A 146 6.35 -7.89 4.54
C THR A 146 6.44 -8.89 3.39
N ALA A 147 5.44 -8.88 2.53
CA ALA A 147 5.44 -9.63 1.29
C ALA A 147 5.53 -8.66 0.10
N PHE A 148 6.40 -8.98 -0.86
CA PHE A 148 6.48 -8.27 -2.12
C PHE A 148 5.77 -9.10 -3.19
N LEU A 149 4.69 -8.60 -3.74
CA LEU A 149 4.05 -9.16 -4.92
C LEU A 149 4.65 -8.48 -6.16
N PHE A 150 5.20 -9.30 -7.04
CA PHE A 150 5.71 -8.84 -8.32
C PHE A 150 4.62 -9.07 -9.35
N ASP A 151 4.12 -8.00 -9.94
CA ASP A 151 3.33 -8.11 -11.16
C ASP A 151 4.30 -8.40 -12.31
N GLN A 152 4.23 -9.60 -12.84
CA GLN A 152 4.83 -9.94 -14.12
C GLN A 152 3.84 -9.43 -15.19
N ALA A 153 3.88 -8.14 -15.46
CA ALA A 153 3.19 -7.62 -16.61
C ALA A 153 3.81 -8.25 -17.86
N LEU A 154 3.03 -9.08 -18.52
CA LEU A 154 3.24 -9.62 -19.85
C LEU A 154 3.38 -8.50 -20.89
#